data_44dd44fef3f1cb9705ee682f2e760228
#
_entry.id   44dd44fef3f1cb9705ee682f2e760228
#
_cell.length_a   1.000
_cell.length_b   1.000
_cell.length_c   1.000
_cell.angle_alpha   90.00
_cell.angle_beta   90.00
_cell.angle_gamma   90.00
#
_symmetry.space_group_name_H-M   'P 1'
#
loop_
_entity.id
_entity.type
_entity.pdbx_description
1 polymer ?
#
loop_
_entity_poly.entity_id
_entity_poly.type
_entity_poly.pdbx_seq_one_letter_code
_entity_poly.pdbx_strand_id
1 'polypeptide(L)'
;MIGWRYLTGAFFFLLVGAIAKPISAQTYQGRELVKAQLIADTDAIAAGKTFTAGLLLRMAPHWHTYWKFSGDAGLPSEIKWTLPSGWKAGEIQWPIPLRLKDPGDIETYGYENEVLLMQQITPPASLADSSFTLSADASWLVCERLCIPGSAKLQLELPIAVQTGPANEIRGRR
;
A
#
# COMPACT_ATOMS: atom_id res chain seq x y z
N MET A 1 6.00 -62.54 11.30
CA MET A 1 6.61 -61.51 10.43
C MET A 1 5.55 -60.42 10.18
N ILE A 2 5.59 -59.32 10.91
CA ILE A 2 4.61 -58.25 10.88
C ILE A 2 5.32 -57.06 10.25
N GLY A 3 4.89 -56.67 9.03
CA GLY A 3 5.46 -55.54 8.31
C GLY A 3 4.83 -54.21 8.73
N TRP A 4 5.64 -53.29 9.21
CA TRP A 4 5.27 -51.93 9.59
C TRP A 4 5.33 -50.99 8.35
N ARG A 5 4.17 -50.55 7.92
CA ARG A 5 4.06 -49.57 6.83
C ARG A 5 4.08 -48.15 7.43
N TYR A 6 5.17 -47.40 7.18
CA TYR A 6 5.25 -45.96 7.51
C TYR A 6 4.44 -45.15 6.49
N LEU A 7 3.37 -44.49 6.95
CA LEU A 7 2.68 -43.44 6.21
C LEU A 7 3.45 -42.15 6.41
N THR A 8 4.16 -41.73 5.39
CA THR A 8 4.74 -40.37 5.30
C THR A 8 3.66 -39.38 4.87
N GLY A 9 3.10 -38.65 5.84
CA GLY A 9 2.20 -37.54 5.58
C GLY A 9 3.00 -36.32 5.07
N ALA A 10 2.83 -35.98 3.79
CA ALA A 10 3.36 -34.75 3.24
C ALA A 10 2.48 -33.59 3.73
N PHE A 11 3.01 -32.75 4.61
CA PHE A 11 2.39 -31.48 5.00
C PHE A 11 2.58 -30.48 3.85
N PHE A 12 1.52 -30.23 3.10
CA PHE A 12 1.48 -29.15 2.10
C PHE A 12 1.26 -27.81 2.83
N PHE A 13 2.33 -27.03 2.97
CA PHE A 13 2.23 -25.64 3.41
C PHE A 13 1.62 -24.82 2.28
N LEU A 14 0.33 -24.48 2.37
CA LEU A 14 -0.31 -23.48 1.52
C LEU A 14 0.20 -22.10 1.95
N LEU A 15 1.13 -21.54 1.18
CA LEU A 15 1.46 -20.12 1.21
C LEU A 15 0.25 -19.34 0.69
N VAL A 16 -0.57 -18.82 1.60
CA VAL A 16 -1.60 -17.83 1.26
C VAL A 16 -0.90 -16.48 1.08
N GLY A 17 -0.42 -16.24 -0.13
CA GLY A 17 0.07 -14.93 -0.52
C GLY A 17 -1.12 -13.95 -0.61
N ALA A 18 -1.03 -12.79 0.05
CA ALA A 18 -1.97 -11.70 -0.09
C ALA A 18 -2.04 -11.26 -1.56
N ILE A 19 -3.16 -11.51 -2.23
CA ILE A 19 -3.38 -11.12 -3.62
C ILE A 19 -3.97 -9.71 -3.63
N ALA A 20 -3.13 -8.69 -3.78
CA ALA A 20 -3.58 -7.36 -4.12
C ALA A 20 -4.12 -7.36 -5.56
N LYS A 21 -5.41 -7.12 -5.73
CA LYS A 21 -6.01 -6.95 -7.06
C LYS A 21 -5.87 -5.49 -7.48
N PRO A 22 -5.10 -5.15 -8.54
CA PRO A 22 -5.12 -3.81 -9.10
C PRO A 22 -6.47 -3.62 -9.82
N ILE A 23 -7.21 -2.60 -9.41
CA ILE A 23 -8.43 -2.19 -10.11
C ILE A 23 -8.18 -0.81 -10.71
N SER A 24 -8.18 -0.77 -12.01
CA SER A 24 -8.10 0.38 -12.92
C SER A 24 -6.69 0.80 -13.33
N ALA A 25 -6.33 0.39 -14.54
CA ALA A 25 -5.21 0.95 -15.27
C ALA A 25 -5.70 2.18 -16.05
N GLN A 26 -5.09 3.34 -15.78
CA GLN A 26 -5.27 4.53 -16.61
C GLN A 26 -4.57 4.27 -17.95
N THR A 27 -5.32 4.21 -19.03
CA THR A 27 -4.75 4.01 -20.37
C THR A 27 -4.87 5.28 -21.21
N TYR A 28 -3.77 5.62 -21.88
CA TYR A 28 -3.73 6.66 -22.90
C TYR A 28 -3.16 6.07 -24.18
N GLN A 29 -3.86 6.23 -25.30
CA GLN A 29 -3.49 5.62 -26.59
C GLN A 29 -3.19 4.10 -26.49
N GLY A 30 -3.98 3.38 -25.66
CA GLY A 30 -3.80 1.93 -25.44
C GLY A 30 -2.64 1.53 -24.53
N ARG A 31 -1.91 2.50 -23.92
CA ARG A 31 -0.81 2.24 -22.98
C ARG A 31 -1.23 2.61 -21.56
N GLU A 32 -0.89 1.75 -20.62
CA GLU A 32 -1.03 2.06 -19.20
C GLU A 32 0.05 3.08 -18.79
N LEU A 33 -0.37 4.23 -18.29
CA LEU A 33 0.56 5.31 -17.91
C LEU A 33 1.05 5.20 -16.47
N VAL A 34 0.21 4.73 -15.57
CA VAL A 34 0.53 4.57 -14.15
C VAL A 34 -0.04 3.28 -13.62
N LYS A 35 0.81 2.46 -13.02
CA LYS A 35 0.40 1.33 -12.18
C LYS A 35 0.36 1.77 -10.75
N ALA A 36 -0.82 1.67 -10.13
CA ALA A 36 -1.04 2.03 -8.74
C ALA A 36 -1.34 0.79 -7.90
N GLN A 37 -0.73 0.69 -6.72
CA GLN A 37 -1.02 -0.36 -5.75
C GLN A 37 -0.84 0.13 -4.31
N LEU A 38 -1.56 -0.49 -3.37
CA LEU A 38 -1.29 -0.34 -1.94
C LEU A 38 -0.25 -1.37 -1.50
N ILE A 39 0.66 -0.93 -0.64
CA ILE A 39 1.62 -1.79 0.05
C ILE A 39 1.64 -1.44 1.54
N ALA A 40 2.14 -2.35 2.37
CA ALA A 40 2.35 -2.11 3.80
C ALA A 40 3.71 -2.66 4.23
N ASP A 41 4.24 -2.12 5.33
CA ASP A 41 5.49 -2.56 5.98
C ASP A 41 5.28 -3.72 6.96
N THR A 42 4.09 -4.30 6.98
CA THR A 42 3.71 -5.41 7.87
C THR A 42 2.97 -6.50 7.12
N ASP A 43 3.17 -7.74 7.55
CA ASP A 43 2.44 -8.92 7.05
C ASP A 43 1.14 -9.17 7.84
N ALA A 44 0.96 -8.54 9.01
CA ALA A 44 -0.23 -8.65 9.83
C ALA A 44 -0.46 -7.41 10.69
N ILE A 45 -1.73 -7.05 10.87
CA ILE A 45 -2.15 -5.90 11.69
C ILE A 45 -2.27 -6.35 13.14
N ALA A 46 -1.62 -5.62 14.05
CA ALA A 46 -1.79 -5.81 15.48
C ALA A 46 -2.63 -4.66 16.09
N ALA A 47 -3.60 -4.98 16.95
CA ALA A 47 -4.46 -4.01 17.61
C ALA A 47 -3.65 -2.95 18.35
N GLY A 48 -3.98 -1.67 18.16
CA GLY A 48 -3.30 -0.53 18.75
C GLY A 48 -1.88 -0.28 18.27
N LYS A 49 -1.35 -1.07 17.33
CA LYS A 49 0.02 -0.90 16.79
C LYS A 49 -0.02 -0.19 15.44
N THR A 50 0.60 0.97 15.37
CA THR A 50 0.76 1.72 14.12
C THR A 50 1.66 0.94 13.16
N PHE A 51 1.28 0.91 11.90
CA PHE A 51 2.07 0.39 10.78
C PHE A 51 2.08 1.41 9.64
N THR A 52 2.97 1.26 8.68
CA THR A 52 3.04 2.12 7.51
C THR A 52 2.34 1.45 6.33
N ALA A 53 1.39 2.15 5.73
CA ALA A 53 0.83 1.78 4.44
C ALA A 53 1.15 2.87 3.41
N GLY A 54 1.18 2.52 2.13
CA GLY A 54 1.53 3.48 1.11
C GLY A 54 0.92 3.19 -0.25
N LEU A 55 0.80 4.27 -1.01
CA LEU A 55 0.46 4.25 -2.43
C LEU A 55 1.76 4.19 -3.24
N LEU A 56 1.97 3.07 -3.90
CA LEU A 56 3.06 2.90 -4.86
C LEU A 56 2.53 3.22 -6.25
N LEU A 57 3.11 4.25 -6.88
CA LEU A 57 2.86 4.63 -8.26
C LEU A 57 4.09 4.30 -9.10
N ARG A 58 3.89 3.53 -10.18
CA ARG A 58 4.92 3.27 -11.21
C ARG A 58 4.48 3.90 -12.51
N MET A 59 5.21 4.90 -12.95
CA MET A 59 4.94 5.64 -14.17
C MET A 59 5.57 4.98 -15.39
N ALA A 60 4.93 5.12 -16.54
CA ALA A 60 5.53 4.76 -17.83
C ALA A 60 6.78 5.62 -18.10
N PRO A 61 7.76 5.17 -18.91
CA PRO A 61 8.94 5.96 -19.26
C PRO A 61 8.59 7.35 -19.77
N HIS A 62 9.29 8.37 -19.29
CA HIS A 62 9.12 9.81 -19.57
C HIS A 62 7.89 10.47 -18.95
N TRP A 63 7.04 9.71 -18.26
CA TRP A 63 5.91 10.25 -17.52
C TRP A 63 6.30 10.51 -16.07
N HIS A 64 5.78 11.61 -15.49
CA HIS A 64 6.03 12.00 -14.10
C HIS A 64 4.73 12.38 -13.38
N THR A 65 4.74 12.23 -12.06
CA THR A 65 3.71 12.72 -11.14
C THR A 65 4.30 13.83 -10.28
N TYR A 66 3.47 14.50 -9.46
CA TYR A 66 3.86 15.72 -8.78
C TYR A 66 4.03 15.53 -7.28
N TRP A 67 4.93 16.33 -6.71
CA TRP A 67 5.11 16.49 -5.28
C TRP A 67 4.00 17.37 -4.71
N LYS A 68 3.88 17.43 -3.34
CA LYS A 68 2.89 18.28 -2.64
C LYS A 68 2.95 19.76 -3.02
N PHE A 69 4.11 20.25 -3.40
CA PHE A 69 4.32 21.59 -3.96
C PHE A 69 4.89 21.41 -5.36
N SER A 70 4.00 21.37 -6.32
CA SER A 70 4.32 20.98 -7.70
C SER A 70 5.16 22.02 -8.48
N GLY A 71 5.32 23.25 -7.97
CA GLY A 71 6.02 24.33 -8.68
C GLY A 71 5.06 25.15 -9.53
N ASP A 72 5.48 25.48 -10.77
CA ASP A 72 4.73 26.36 -11.68
C ASP A 72 3.46 25.69 -12.24
N ALA A 73 3.40 24.36 -12.26
CA ALA A 73 2.29 23.58 -12.79
C ALA A 73 2.13 22.24 -12.08
N GLY A 74 1.03 21.52 -12.37
CA GLY A 74 0.75 20.19 -11.85
C GLY A 74 -0.13 20.19 -10.61
N LEU A 75 -0.57 18.98 -10.22
CA LEU A 75 -1.39 18.74 -9.02
C LEU A 75 -0.81 17.55 -8.26
N PRO A 76 -0.73 17.63 -6.92
CA PRO A 76 -0.23 16.53 -6.10
C PRO A 76 -1.14 15.31 -6.16
N SER A 77 -0.56 14.15 -5.92
CA SER A 77 -1.34 12.93 -5.72
C SER A 77 -2.10 12.97 -4.39
N GLU A 78 -3.28 12.37 -4.35
CA GLU A 78 -4.09 12.25 -3.15
C GLU A 78 -4.35 10.79 -2.80
N ILE A 79 -4.49 10.52 -1.50
CA ILE A 79 -4.90 9.23 -0.96
C ILE A 79 -6.05 9.48 0.01
N LYS A 80 -7.24 8.94 -0.30
CA LYS A 80 -8.42 9.00 0.57
C LYS A 80 -8.70 7.59 1.09
N TRP A 81 -8.29 7.34 2.33
CA TRP A 81 -8.55 6.07 2.99
C TRP A 81 -10.01 5.91 3.38
N THR A 82 -10.54 4.70 3.19
CA THR A 82 -11.82 4.28 3.76
C THR A 82 -11.52 3.46 5.01
N LEU A 83 -11.55 4.12 6.17
CA LEU A 83 -11.23 3.51 7.46
C LEU A 83 -12.48 3.46 8.35
N PRO A 84 -12.72 2.35 9.08
CA PRO A 84 -13.78 2.27 10.08
C PRO A 84 -13.52 3.19 11.28
N SER A 85 -14.53 3.33 12.12
CA SER A 85 -14.40 4.09 13.39
C SER A 85 -13.27 3.56 14.26
N GLY A 86 -12.52 4.46 14.87
CA GLY A 86 -11.37 4.14 15.72
C GLY A 86 -10.03 3.95 15.00
N TRP A 87 -10.04 3.81 13.68
CA TRP A 87 -8.82 3.83 12.87
C TRP A 87 -8.39 5.27 12.57
N LYS A 88 -7.09 5.47 12.39
CA LYS A 88 -6.52 6.79 12.04
C LYS A 88 -5.48 6.64 10.94
N ALA A 89 -5.47 7.60 10.00
CA ALA A 89 -4.39 7.80 9.04
C ALA A 89 -3.65 9.09 9.39
N GLY A 90 -2.32 9.05 9.36
CA GLY A 90 -1.45 10.22 9.52
C GLY A 90 -1.32 11.02 8.21
N GLU A 91 -0.44 12.01 8.21
CA GLU A 91 -0.09 12.81 7.04
C GLU A 91 0.73 11.98 6.02
N ILE A 92 0.62 12.34 4.74
CA ILE A 92 1.44 11.74 3.68
C ILE A 92 2.90 12.14 3.92
N GLN A 93 3.77 11.14 3.99
CA GLN A 93 5.22 11.30 4.00
C GLN A 93 5.71 11.33 2.55
N TRP A 94 6.09 12.51 2.10
CA TRP A 94 6.52 12.73 0.74
C TRP A 94 8.03 12.52 0.61
N PRO A 95 8.51 11.66 -0.30
CA PRO A 95 9.94 11.58 -0.62
C PRO A 95 10.47 12.90 -1.16
N ILE A 96 11.79 13.05 -1.18
CA ILE A 96 12.45 14.21 -1.82
C ILE A 96 12.16 14.16 -3.32
N PRO A 97 11.56 15.23 -3.90
CA PRO A 97 11.21 15.26 -5.31
C PRO A 97 12.42 15.51 -6.21
N LEU A 98 12.26 15.19 -7.48
CA LEU A 98 13.11 15.70 -8.55
C LEU A 98 12.65 17.11 -8.94
N ARG A 99 13.59 17.95 -9.38
CA ARG A 99 13.31 19.18 -10.09
C ARG A 99 13.23 18.87 -11.57
N LEU A 100 12.08 19.10 -12.17
CA LEU A 100 11.77 18.79 -13.56
C LEU A 100 11.63 20.08 -14.35
N LYS A 101 11.96 20.01 -15.64
CA LYS A 101 11.70 21.10 -16.58
C LYS A 101 10.75 20.63 -17.66
N ASP A 102 9.59 21.24 -17.69
CA ASP A 102 8.56 21.00 -18.68
C ASP A 102 8.69 21.97 -19.88
N PRO A 103 8.04 21.70 -21.02
CA PRO A 103 8.08 22.61 -22.17
C PRO A 103 7.58 24.02 -21.80
N GLY A 104 8.32 25.06 -22.25
CA GLY A 104 7.99 26.46 -21.98
C GLY A 104 8.66 27.03 -20.74
N ASP A 105 9.82 26.46 -20.34
CA ASP A 105 10.58 26.83 -19.13
C ASP A 105 9.81 26.71 -17.82
N ILE A 106 8.78 25.87 -17.81
CA ILE A 106 7.99 25.56 -16.61
C ILE A 106 8.84 24.68 -15.70
N GLU A 107 8.99 25.11 -14.45
CA GLU A 107 9.70 24.34 -13.43
C GLU A 107 8.73 23.64 -12.50
N THR A 108 8.85 22.31 -12.42
CA THR A 108 7.98 21.50 -11.56
C THR A 108 8.80 20.61 -10.63
N TYR A 109 8.14 20.13 -9.57
CA TYR A 109 8.71 19.20 -8.61
C TYR A 109 7.86 17.94 -8.55
N GLY A 110 8.47 16.79 -8.79
CA GLY A 110 7.73 15.54 -8.91
C GLY A 110 8.59 14.29 -8.91
N TYR A 111 8.03 13.22 -9.46
CA TYR A 111 8.62 11.90 -9.43
C TYR A 111 8.51 11.23 -10.79
N GLU A 112 9.59 10.65 -11.25
CA GLU A 112 9.67 9.81 -12.42
C GLU A 112 9.84 8.34 -12.03
N ASN A 113 9.52 7.43 -12.92
CA ASN A 113 9.64 6.00 -12.77
C ASN A 113 8.76 5.44 -11.64
N GLU A 114 9.12 5.69 -10.39
CA GLU A 114 8.40 5.13 -9.22
C GLU A 114 8.40 6.13 -8.06
N VAL A 115 7.28 6.17 -7.33
CA VAL A 115 7.19 6.85 -6.04
C VAL A 115 6.33 6.05 -5.08
N LEU A 116 6.76 6.00 -3.82
CA LEU A 116 5.99 5.48 -2.69
C LEU A 116 5.59 6.63 -1.76
N LEU A 117 4.29 6.92 -1.71
CA LEU A 117 3.71 7.89 -0.79
C LEU A 117 3.20 7.15 0.45
N MET A 118 3.86 7.35 1.58
CA MET A 118 3.64 6.61 2.81
C MET A 118 2.76 7.38 3.80
N GLN A 119 1.95 6.65 4.58
CA GLN A 119 1.19 7.18 5.71
C GLN A 119 1.19 6.17 6.86
N GLN A 120 1.21 6.67 8.08
CA GLN A 120 1.03 5.84 9.26
C GLN A 120 -0.45 5.54 9.46
N ILE A 121 -0.79 4.27 9.59
CA ILE A 121 -2.14 3.80 9.89
C ILE A 121 -2.16 3.21 11.30
N THR A 122 -3.05 3.73 12.13
CA THR A 122 -3.19 3.27 13.51
C THR A 122 -4.56 2.60 13.69
N PRO A 123 -4.59 1.29 13.91
CA PRO A 123 -5.82 0.56 14.26
C PRO A 123 -6.27 0.85 15.70
N PRO A 124 -7.54 0.60 16.05
CA PRO A 124 -8.01 0.70 17.43
C PRO A 124 -7.33 -0.32 18.35
N ALA A 125 -7.44 -0.10 19.67
CA ALA A 125 -6.82 -0.96 20.69
C ALA A 125 -7.39 -2.39 20.74
N SER A 126 -8.52 -2.66 20.08
CA SER A 126 -9.10 -3.99 19.93
C SER A 126 -9.60 -4.20 18.50
N LEU A 127 -9.36 -5.38 17.97
CA LEU A 127 -9.82 -5.85 16.67
C LEU A 127 -10.51 -7.19 16.86
N ALA A 128 -11.71 -7.36 16.28
CA ALA A 128 -12.53 -8.56 16.45
C ALA A 128 -12.40 -9.54 15.28
N ASP A 129 -12.02 -9.03 14.11
CA ASP A 129 -11.95 -9.79 12.86
C ASP A 129 -10.61 -10.54 12.74
N SER A 130 -10.54 -11.50 11.82
CA SER A 130 -9.31 -12.25 11.50
C SER A 130 -8.48 -11.60 10.39
N SER A 131 -9.08 -10.73 9.59
CA SER A 131 -8.41 -9.94 8.54
C SER A 131 -9.08 -8.57 8.38
N PHE A 132 -8.37 -7.64 7.76
CA PHE A 132 -8.87 -6.31 7.42
C PHE A 132 -8.48 -5.95 6.00
N THR A 133 -9.44 -5.45 5.23
CA THR A 133 -9.20 -4.91 3.90
C THR A 133 -8.99 -3.40 3.98
N LEU A 134 -7.74 -2.98 3.89
CA LEU A 134 -7.36 -1.58 3.78
C LEU A 134 -7.76 -1.08 2.40
N SER A 135 -8.62 -0.06 2.32
CA SER A 135 -9.16 0.49 1.08
C SER A 135 -8.84 1.97 0.94
N ALA A 136 -8.48 2.39 -0.26
CA ALA A 136 -8.24 3.79 -0.58
C ALA A 136 -8.71 4.16 -1.99
N ASP A 137 -9.24 5.37 -2.12
CA ASP A 137 -9.39 6.06 -3.40
C ASP A 137 -8.14 6.94 -3.62
N ALA A 138 -7.37 6.63 -4.64
CA ALA A 138 -6.17 7.37 -5.02
C ALA A 138 -6.41 8.17 -6.29
N SER A 139 -5.84 9.38 -6.36
CA SER A 139 -5.87 10.21 -7.57
C SER A 139 -4.52 10.87 -7.79
N TRP A 140 -4.18 11.14 -9.05
CA TRP A 140 -2.94 11.78 -9.45
C TRP A 140 -3.09 12.50 -10.79
N LEU A 141 -2.16 13.39 -11.07
CA LEU A 141 -1.94 13.93 -12.40
C LEU A 141 -0.62 13.36 -12.93
N VAL A 142 -0.63 12.79 -14.14
CA VAL A 142 0.59 12.27 -14.79
C VAL A 142 0.83 13.00 -16.09
N CYS A 143 2.04 13.50 -16.29
CA CYS A 143 2.40 14.37 -17.42
C CYS A 143 3.67 13.88 -18.13
N GLU A 144 3.74 14.15 -19.44
CA GLU A 144 4.93 14.14 -20.30
C GLU A 144 4.93 15.43 -21.13
N ARG A 145 4.16 15.50 -22.23
CA ARG A 145 3.83 16.70 -23.01
C ARG A 145 2.41 17.16 -22.78
N LEU A 146 1.61 16.28 -22.27
CA LEU A 146 0.20 16.42 -21.97
C LEU A 146 -0.05 15.86 -20.58
N CYS A 147 -0.87 16.52 -19.80
CA CYS A 147 -1.24 16.08 -18.46
C CYS A 147 -2.55 15.32 -18.48
N ILE A 148 -2.55 14.14 -17.89
CA ILE A 148 -3.70 13.24 -17.85
C ILE A 148 -4.03 12.90 -16.40
N PRO A 149 -5.26 13.25 -15.92
CA PRO A 149 -5.70 12.85 -14.60
C PRO A 149 -5.92 11.35 -14.53
N GLY A 150 -5.49 10.73 -13.44
CA GLY A 150 -5.69 9.34 -13.13
C GLY A 150 -6.29 9.11 -11.76
N SER A 151 -6.96 8.00 -11.59
CA SER A 151 -7.48 7.56 -10.29
C SER A 151 -7.61 6.05 -10.23
N ALA A 152 -7.58 5.51 -9.01
CA ALA A 152 -7.81 4.09 -8.77
C ALA A 152 -8.48 3.87 -7.41
N LYS A 153 -9.37 2.87 -7.35
CA LYS A 153 -9.86 2.28 -6.09
C LYS A 153 -8.98 1.09 -5.78
N LEU A 154 -8.27 1.16 -4.68
CA LEU A 154 -7.23 0.20 -4.31
C LEU A 154 -7.59 -0.51 -3.02
N GLN A 155 -7.21 -1.78 -2.92
CA GLN A 155 -7.43 -2.61 -1.74
C GLN A 155 -6.19 -3.43 -1.43
N LEU A 156 -5.94 -3.60 -0.13
CA LEU A 156 -4.90 -4.46 0.40
C LEU A 156 -5.49 -5.23 1.59
N GLU A 157 -5.60 -6.55 1.46
CA GLU A 157 -6.04 -7.40 2.55
C GLU A 157 -4.84 -7.80 3.41
N LEU A 158 -4.95 -7.58 4.72
CA LEU A 158 -3.96 -7.95 5.71
C LEU A 158 -4.61 -8.79 6.80
N PRO A 159 -4.01 -9.90 7.22
CA PRO A 159 -4.47 -10.65 8.39
C PRO A 159 -4.33 -9.80 9.65
N ILE A 160 -5.16 -10.08 10.65
CA ILE A 160 -5.05 -9.49 11.98
C ILE A 160 -4.27 -10.49 12.85
N ALA A 161 -3.19 -10.03 13.47
CA ALA A 161 -2.38 -10.85 14.36
C ALA A 161 -3.22 -11.26 15.58
N VAL A 162 -3.29 -12.55 15.85
CA VAL A 162 -3.91 -13.05 17.07
C VAL A 162 -3.09 -12.53 18.24
N GLN A 163 -3.70 -11.73 19.13
CA GLN A 163 -3.06 -11.39 20.40
C GLN A 163 -3.03 -12.66 21.24
N THR A 164 -1.91 -13.36 21.25
CA THR A 164 -1.65 -14.32 22.32
C THR A 164 -1.53 -13.50 23.60
N GLY A 165 -2.50 -13.66 24.51
CA GLY A 165 -2.41 -13.07 25.84
C GLY A 165 -1.06 -13.38 26.47
N PRO A 166 -0.64 -12.67 27.55
CA PRO A 166 0.63 -12.92 28.20
C PRO A 166 0.69 -14.42 28.48
N ALA A 167 1.79 -15.07 28.05
CA ALA A 167 2.03 -16.47 28.34
C ALA A 167 1.83 -16.66 29.85
N ASN A 168 0.80 -17.43 30.25
CA ASN A 168 0.61 -17.77 31.64
C ASN A 168 1.91 -18.42 32.08
N GLU A 169 2.69 -17.72 32.90
CA GLU A 169 3.81 -18.31 33.60
C GLU A 169 3.27 -19.55 34.31
N ILE A 170 3.69 -20.70 33.84
CA ILE A 170 3.43 -21.96 34.51
C ILE A 170 4.11 -21.82 35.86
N ARG A 171 3.30 -21.48 36.88
CA ARG A 171 3.77 -21.56 38.28
C ARG A 171 4.32 -22.96 38.49
N GLY A 172 5.65 -23.06 38.54
CA GLY A 172 6.33 -24.26 38.95
C GLY A 172 5.81 -24.70 40.32
N ARG A 173 5.14 -25.82 40.35
CA ARG A 173 4.86 -26.52 41.62
C ARG A 173 6.19 -26.96 42.23
N ARG A 174 6.40 -26.51 43.45
CA ARG A 174 7.44 -27.04 44.36
C ARG A 174 7.13 -28.50 44.69
#